data_0f3fe7f08ac0f54fc72c5b0445b94830
#
_entry.id   0f3fe7f08ac0f54fc72c5b0445b94830
#
_cell.length_a   1.000
_cell.length_b   1.000
_cell.length_c   1.000
_cell.angle_alpha   90.00
_cell.angle_beta   90.00
_cell.angle_gamma   90.00
#
_symmetry.space_group_name_H-M   'P 1'
#
loop_
_entity.id
_entity.type
_entity.pdbx_description
1 polymer ?
#
loop_
_entity_poly.entity_id
_entity_poly.type
_entity_poly.pdbx_seq_one_letter_code
_entity_poly.pdbx_strand_id
1 'polypeptide(L)'
;GNIGAFAYTTALNDLLSKESKQKMPVGDASTIFWSQKANVFEQEVIDFFGESPEDDPGRNVRAVESLFKSVHTGAFSPDDEKDKFYVLGLAPNSSRIAVRFWIVDTIRGMSEKICTHFSDTEIVIPIRKKDNWSRWLPLNALLAATANETKYDNKKPNLVRFRNKYYDVKPNLEGDMMRSIFEGLPYPQTLLQGAIRRIRAEQDVTYPRAALIKACINRSIRFKNPEIKEELKMSLDKSNQNIGYRLGRLFATLERIQIRKFTQKGGKEPNSTIRDRYYGSASGTPVTVFGTLIRLSKHHLAGLENAGERINFEKLLGEIMDGINDFPAYLGLDDQGRFAIGYYHQKNDK
;
A
#
# COMPACT_ATOMS: atom_id res chain seq x y z
N GLY A 1 39.48 13.98 -21.84
CA GLY A 1 38.76 14.32 -20.61
C GLY A 1 37.62 15.33 -20.83
N ASN A 2 37.87 16.45 -21.49
CA ASN A 2 36.91 17.56 -21.59
C ASN A 2 35.65 17.24 -22.45
N ILE A 3 35.80 16.53 -23.56
CA ILE A 3 34.69 16.21 -24.47
C ILE A 3 33.69 15.28 -23.79
N GLY A 4 34.15 14.25 -23.08
CA GLY A 4 33.28 13.36 -22.34
C GLY A 4 32.54 14.05 -21.17
N ALA A 5 33.22 14.93 -20.44
CA ALA A 5 32.60 15.71 -19.39
C ALA A 5 31.52 16.66 -19.92
N PHE A 6 31.78 17.31 -21.05
CA PHE A 6 30.79 18.19 -21.69
C PHE A 6 29.58 17.42 -22.18
N ALA A 7 29.76 16.31 -22.89
CA ALA A 7 28.68 15.48 -23.38
C ALA A 7 27.82 14.94 -22.23
N TYR A 8 28.43 14.47 -21.15
CA TYR A 8 27.74 14.01 -19.96
C TYR A 8 26.91 15.13 -19.30
N THR A 9 27.53 16.32 -19.14
CA THR A 9 26.82 17.46 -18.51
C THR A 9 25.64 17.93 -19.37
N THR A 10 25.79 17.94 -20.70
CA THR A 10 24.72 18.32 -21.62
C THR A 10 23.56 17.32 -21.53
N ALA A 11 23.83 16.01 -21.63
CA ALA A 11 22.82 14.97 -21.52
C ALA A 11 22.08 15.02 -20.15
N LEU A 12 22.83 15.25 -19.07
CA LEU A 12 22.23 15.38 -17.74
C LEU A 12 21.33 16.62 -17.63
N ASN A 13 21.73 17.74 -18.19
CA ASN A 13 20.93 18.96 -18.22
C ASN A 13 19.63 18.77 -19.03
N ASP A 14 19.70 18.07 -20.16
CA ASP A 14 18.53 17.74 -20.97
C ASP A 14 17.55 16.84 -20.20
N LEU A 15 18.04 15.80 -19.56
CA LEU A 15 17.23 14.89 -18.72
C LEU A 15 16.61 15.61 -17.50
N LEU A 16 17.29 16.62 -16.94
CA LEU A 16 16.81 17.42 -15.80
C LEU A 16 15.96 18.62 -16.21
N SER A 17 15.83 18.92 -17.50
CA SER A 17 15.03 20.04 -17.99
C SER A 17 13.57 19.96 -17.55
N LYS A 18 12.84 21.08 -17.60
CA LYS A 18 11.42 21.11 -17.21
C LYS A 18 10.55 20.33 -18.19
N GLU A 19 10.92 20.30 -19.44
CA GLU A 19 10.21 19.62 -20.54
C GLU A 19 10.54 18.13 -20.65
N SER A 20 11.52 17.64 -19.87
CA SER A 20 11.92 16.24 -19.92
C SER A 20 10.78 15.31 -19.51
N LYS A 21 10.45 14.36 -20.39
CA LYS A 21 9.53 13.25 -20.16
C LYS A 21 10.20 12.05 -19.48
N GLN A 22 11.48 12.14 -19.15
CA GLN A 22 12.29 11.11 -18.51
C GLN A 22 12.68 11.52 -17.09
N LYS A 23 11.86 12.37 -16.47
CA LYS A 23 12.06 12.88 -15.12
C LYS A 23 10.78 12.85 -14.30
N MET A 24 10.89 12.39 -13.08
CA MET A 24 9.84 12.49 -12.08
C MET A 24 10.41 12.94 -10.74
N PRO A 25 9.70 13.76 -9.96
CA PRO A 25 10.10 14.07 -8.60
C PRO A 25 9.86 12.85 -7.71
N VAL A 26 10.83 12.54 -6.85
CA VAL A 26 10.75 11.47 -5.86
C VAL A 26 11.33 12.00 -4.56
N GLY A 27 10.49 12.45 -3.63
CA GLY A 27 10.88 13.12 -2.41
C GLY A 27 11.62 14.42 -2.67
N ASP A 28 12.83 14.53 -2.08
CA ASP A 28 13.75 15.65 -2.31
C ASP A 28 14.59 15.50 -3.58
N ALA A 29 14.45 14.37 -4.29
CA ALA A 29 15.24 14.05 -5.46
C ALA A 29 14.47 14.27 -6.76
N SER A 30 15.17 14.71 -7.80
CA SER A 30 14.76 14.54 -9.19
C SER A 30 15.27 13.19 -9.67
N THR A 31 14.35 12.28 -9.96
CA THR A 31 14.68 10.98 -10.53
C THR A 31 14.61 11.06 -12.04
N ILE A 32 15.70 10.76 -12.70
CA ILE A 32 15.79 10.66 -14.16
C ILE A 32 16.04 9.20 -14.56
N PHE A 33 15.53 8.85 -15.72
CA PHE A 33 15.66 7.48 -16.24
C PHE A 33 15.84 7.50 -17.75
N TRP A 34 16.58 6.52 -18.25
CA TRP A 34 16.83 6.35 -19.69
C TRP A 34 17.24 4.92 -19.99
N SER A 35 17.06 4.50 -21.22
CA SER A 35 17.54 3.23 -21.75
C SER A 35 18.80 3.41 -22.59
N GLN A 36 19.53 2.35 -22.80
CA GLN A 36 20.75 2.36 -23.62
C GLN A 36 20.44 2.68 -25.08
N LYS A 37 19.31 2.20 -25.60
CA LYS A 37 18.69 2.58 -26.85
C LYS A 37 17.30 3.14 -26.58
N ALA A 38 16.83 4.13 -27.36
CA ALA A 38 15.51 4.69 -27.18
C ALA A 38 14.44 3.62 -27.15
N ASN A 39 13.63 3.60 -26.09
CA ASN A 39 12.61 2.57 -25.84
C ASN A 39 11.32 3.21 -25.31
N VAL A 40 10.18 2.67 -25.67
CA VAL A 40 8.86 3.12 -25.23
C VAL A 40 8.71 3.04 -23.70
N PHE A 41 9.38 2.09 -23.05
CA PHE A 41 9.41 1.92 -21.60
C PHE A 41 9.80 3.19 -20.85
N GLU A 42 10.69 4.03 -21.41
CA GLU A 42 11.05 5.33 -20.82
C GLU A 42 9.83 6.24 -20.59
N GLN A 43 8.88 6.22 -21.52
CA GLN A 43 7.66 7.04 -21.44
C GLN A 43 6.62 6.45 -20.49
N GLU A 44 6.60 5.12 -20.34
CA GLU A 44 5.63 4.42 -19.52
C GLU A 44 5.96 4.49 -18.03
N VAL A 45 7.24 4.69 -17.65
CA VAL A 45 7.65 4.74 -16.23
C VAL A 45 6.89 5.79 -15.43
N ILE A 46 6.65 6.96 -16.02
CA ILE A 46 5.85 8.02 -15.38
C ILE A 46 4.40 7.57 -15.19
N ASP A 47 3.85 6.88 -16.18
CA ASP A 47 2.47 6.40 -16.16
C ASP A 47 2.27 5.28 -15.14
N PHE A 48 3.30 4.49 -14.82
CA PHE A 48 3.23 3.47 -13.78
C PHE A 48 3.08 4.06 -12.38
N PHE A 49 3.84 5.10 -12.05
CA PHE A 49 3.95 5.61 -10.69
C PHE A 49 3.17 6.90 -10.43
N GLY A 50 2.81 7.64 -11.47
CA GLY A 50 2.10 8.90 -11.39
C GLY A 50 0.58 8.76 -11.21
N GLU A 51 -0.08 9.87 -10.87
CA GLU A 51 -1.53 9.98 -10.97
C GLU A 51 -1.92 10.10 -12.44
N SER A 52 -3.00 9.41 -12.84
CA SER A 52 -3.55 9.58 -14.19
C SER A 52 -4.02 11.03 -14.37
N PRO A 53 -3.84 11.61 -15.56
CA PRO A 53 -4.39 12.92 -15.90
C PRO A 53 -5.93 12.96 -15.75
N GLU A 54 -6.49 14.13 -15.47
CA GLU A 54 -7.94 14.29 -15.29
C GLU A 54 -8.72 13.96 -16.58
N ASP A 55 -8.15 14.26 -17.73
CA ASP A 55 -8.70 13.96 -19.05
C ASP A 55 -8.55 12.49 -19.46
N ASP A 56 -7.68 11.73 -18.79
CA ASP A 56 -7.47 10.30 -19.03
C ASP A 56 -7.26 9.51 -17.71
N PRO A 57 -8.31 9.34 -16.90
CA PRO A 57 -8.21 8.71 -15.57
C PRO A 57 -7.85 7.21 -15.60
N GLY A 58 -7.90 6.57 -16.77
CA GLY A 58 -7.51 5.16 -16.96
C GLY A 58 -6.09 4.95 -17.44
N ARG A 59 -5.30 5.98 -17.64
CA ARG A 59 -3.98 5.90 -18.28
C ARG A 59 -3.01 5.00 -17.53
N ASN A 60 -2.84 5.21 -16.23
CA ASN A 60 -1.94 4.38 -15.45
C ASN A 60 -2.40 2.92 -15.37
N VAL A 61 -3.71 2.67 -15.30
CA VAL A 61 -4.26 1.30 -15.29
C VAL A 61 -3.87 0.57 -16.57
N ARG A 62 -4.10 1.21 -17.73
CA ARG A 62 -3.75 0.61 -19.03
C ARG A 62 -2.25 0.38 -19.19
N ALA A 63 -1.41 1.33 -18.71
CA ALA A 63 0.04 1.17 -18.74
C ALA A 63 0.47 -0.06 -17.92
N VAL A 64 -0.02 -0.19 -16.69
CA VAL A 64 0.30 -1.32 -15.81
C VAL A 64 -0.24 -2.64 -16.37
N GLU A 65 -1.45 -2.68 -16.93
CA GLU A 65 -2.01 -3.88 -17.57
C GLU A 65 -1.19 -4.30 -18.79
N SER A 66 -0.74 -3.35 -19.60
CA SER A 66 0.15 -3.59 -20.73
C SER A 66 1.48 -4.20 -20.27
N LEU A 67 2.06 -3.64 -19.20
CA LEU A 67 3.29 -4.16 -18.60
C LEU A 67 3.13 -5.61 -18.12
N PHE A 68 2.05 -5.90 -17.39
CA PHE A 68 1.74 -7.27 -16.95
C PHE A 68 1.59 -8.23 -18.13
N LYS A 69 0.91 -7.82 -19.19
CA LYS A 69 0.77 -8.60 -20.40
C LYS A 69 2.13 -8.90 -21.04
N SER A 70 2.98 -7.91 -21.17
CA SER A 70 4.34 -8.08 -21.75
C SER A 70 5.18 -9.05 -20.91
N VAL A 71 5.17 -8.93 -19.59
CA VAL A 71 5.90 -9.83 -18.68
C VAL A 71 5.37 -11.26 -18.77
N HIS A 72 4.05 -11.46 -18.78
CA HIS A 72 3.44 -12.80 -18.79
C HIS A 72 3.56 -13.52 -20.15
N THR A 73 3.48 -12.78 -21.25
CA THR A 73 3.59 -13.37 -22.60
C THR A 73 5.02 -13.51 -23.06
N GLY A 74 5.98 -12.96 -22.33
CA GLY A 74 7.37 -12.88 -22.76
C GLY A 74 7.55 -12.03 -24.02
N ALA A 75 6.63 -11.08 -24.26
CA ALA A 75 6.64 -10.21 -25.45
C ALA A 75 7.71 -9.10 -25.33
N PHE A 76 8.88 -9.47 -24.85
CA PHE A 76 10.07 -8.63 -24.89
C PHE A 76 10.84 -8.89 -26.17
N SER A 77 11.32 -7.82 -26.80
CA SER A 77 12.26 -7.98 -27.90
C SER A 77 13.59 -8.55 -27.38
N PRO A 78 14.39 -9.22 -28.21
CA PRO A 78 15.73 -9.63 -27.82
C PRO A 78 16.62 -8.48 -27.32
N ASP A 79 16.32 -7.26 -27.74
CA ASP A 79 16.99 -6.06 -27.28
C ASP A 79 16.55 -5.67 -25.86
N ASP A 80 15.25 -5.82 -25.49
CA ASP A 80 14.75 -5.54 -24.14
C ASP A 80 15.36 -6.45 -23.07
N GLU A 81 15.80 -7.64 -23.44
CA GLU A 81 16.51 -8.58 -22.57
C GLU A 81 17.98 -8.19 -22.33
N LYS A 82 18.57 -7.40 -23.23
CA LYS A 82 19.99 -7.03 -23.20
C LYS A 82 20.21 -5.55 -22.92
N ASP A 83 19.30 -4.70 -23.40
CA ASP A 83 19.42 -3.26 -23.23
C ASP A 83 19.24 -2.85 -21.79
N LYS A 84 20.20 -2.07 -21.31
CA LYS A 84 20.19 -1.58 -19.94
C LYS A 84 19.28 -0.39 -19.80
N PHE A 85 18.54 -0.39 -18.72
CA PHE A 85 17.73 0.71 -18.21
C PHE A 85 18.41 1.31 -16.98
N TYR A 86 18.50 2.62 -16.93
CA TYR A 86 19.19 3.37 -15.89
C TYR A 86 18.20 4.25 -15.15
N VAL A 87 18.30 4.28 -13.81
CA VAL A 87 17.53 5.16 -12.93
C VAL A 87 18.50 5.89 -12.00
N LEU A 88 18.46 7.21 -12.01
CA LEU A 88 19.33 8.07 -11.21
C LEU A 88 18.52 9.08 -10.41
N GLY A 89 18.60 9.00 -9.08
CA GLY A 89 18.01 9.96 -8.16
C GLY A 89 19.04 11.01 -7.74
N LEU A 90 18.76 12.26 -8.04
CA LEU A 90 19.63 13.42 -7.75
C LEU A 90 18.92 14.39 -6.82
N ALA A 91 19.54 14.77 -5.72
CA ALA A 91 19.01 15.76 -4.81
C ALA A 91 19.98 16.95 -4.61
N PRO A 92 19.46 18.17 -4.41
CA PRO A 92 20.29 19.30 -4.07
C PRO A 92 20.91 19.10 -2.69
N ASN A 93 22.19 19.43 -2.55
CA ASN A 93 22.91 19.40 -1.29
C ASN A 93 23.80 20.66 -1.20
N SER A 94 23.22 21.75 -0.72
CA SER A 94 23.84 23.08 -0.72
C SER A 94 24.30 23.49 -2.12
N SER A 95 25.61 23.62 -2.35
CA SER A 95 26.21 23.94 -3.67
C SER A 95 26.56 22.71 -4.52
N ARG A 96 26.18 21.51 -4.10
CA ARG A 96 26.51 20.24 -4.75
C ARG A 96 25.25 19.45 -5.08
N ILE A 97 25.39 18.47 -5.96
CA ILE A 97 24.35 17.47 -6.25
C ILE A 97 24.74 16.20 -5.52
N ALA A 98 23.83 15.65 -4.73
CA ALA A 98 23.98 14.34 -4.09
C ALA A 98 23.25 13.28 -4.93
N VAL A 99 23.94 12.18 -5.21
CA VAL A 99 23.34 10.97 -5.77
C VAL A 99 22.65 10.23 -4.64
N ARG A 100 21.31 10.10 -4.71
CA ARG A 100 20.50 9.35 -3.73
C ARG A 100 20.52 7.88 -4.03
N PHE A 101 20.37 7.52 -5.30
CA PHE A 101 20.45 6.15 -5.78
C PHE A 101 20.87 6.11 -7.24
N TRP A 102 21.50 5.02 -7.63
CA TRP A 102 21.87 4.69 -8.99
C TRP A 102 21.55 3.21 -9.23
N ILE A 103 20.62 2.95 -10.13
CA ILE A 103 20.12 1.62 -10.40
C ILE A 103 20.29 1.31 -11.88
N VAL A 104 20.78 0.13 -12.18
CA VAL A 104 20.96 -0.36 -13.54
C VAL A 104 20.43 -1.78 -13.63
N ASP A 105 19.53 -2.01 -14.56
CA ASP A 105 19.00 -3.35 -14.86
C ASP A 105 18.67 -3.44 -16.36
N THR A 106 18.24 -4.59 -16.82
CA THR A 106 17.64 -4.74 -18.14
C THR A 106 16.19 -4.21 -18.11
N ILE A 107 15.65 -3.84 -19.25
CA ILE A 107 14.23 -3.41 -19.38
C ILE A 107 13.32 -4.53 -18.84
N ARG A 108 13.59 -5.79 -19.19
CA ARG A 108 12.85 -6.94 -18.67
C ARG A 108 12.93 -7.05 -17.15
N GLY A 109 14.14 -7.02 -16.57
CA GLY A 109 14.32 -7.11 -15.13
C GLY A 109 13.62 -5.98 -14.37
N MET A 110 13.65 -4.76 -14.92
CA MET A 110 12.95 -3.62 -14.38
C MET A 110 11.42 -3.81 -14.43
N SER A 111 10.90 -4.30 -15.57
CA SER A 111 9.49 -4.62 -15.78
C SER A 111 8.97 -5.65 -14.77
N GLU A 112 9.71 -6.73 -14.55
CA GLU A 112 9.38 -7.79 -13.58
C GLU A 112 9.30 -7.25 -12.14
N LYS A 113 10.20 -6.35 -11.76
CA LYS A 113 10.22 -5.70 -10.44
C LYS A 113 9.04 -4.74 -10.25
N ILE A 114 8.68 -3.98 -11.30
CA ILE A 114 7.51 -3.09 -11.27
C ILE A 114 6.22 -3.92 -11.20
N CYS A 115 6.09 -5.00 -11.97
CA CYS A 115 4.95 -5.92 -11.86
C CYS A 115 4.84 -6.50 -10.44
N THR A 116 5.96 -6.88 -9.83
CA THR A 116 5.99 -7.36 -8.45
C THR A 116 5.49 -6.31 -7.47
N HIS A 117 5.85 -5.02 -7.65
CA HIS A 117 5.33 -3.92 -6.84
C HIS A 117 3.80 -3.85 -6.91
N PHE A 118 3.23 -3.87 -8.11
CA PHE A 118 1.78 -3.77 -8.28
C PHE A 118 1.04 -5.02 -7.78
N SER A 119 1.57 -6.22 -7.98
CA SER A 119 1.02 -7.45 -7.40
C SER A 119 1.02 -7.41 -5.87
N ASP A 120 2.10 -6.91 -5.27
CA ASP A 120 2.20 -6.79 -3.82
C ASP A 120 1.18 -5.79 -3.24
N THR A 121 0.92 -4.68 -3.94
CA THR A 121 -0.02 -3.64 -3.51
C THR A 121 -1.48 -3.93 -3.86
N GLU A 122 -1.74 -4.93 -4.71
CA GLU A 122 -3.10 -5.28 -5.10
C GLU A 122 -3.88 -5.90 -3.93
N ILE A 123 -5.04 -5.32 -3.62
CA ILE A 123 -5.95 -5.78 -2.57
C ILE A 123 -7.40 -5.50 -2.98
N VAL A 124 -8.35 -6.21 -2.39
CA VAL A 124 -9.78 -6.02 -2.68
C VAL A 124 -10.20 -4.56 -2.52
N ILE A 125 -10.86 -4.02 -3.57
CA ILE A 125 -11.36 -2.65 -3.57
C ILE A 125 -12.62 -2.58 -2.70
N PRO A 126 -12.77 -1.55 -1.82
CA PRO A 126 -13.93 -1.41 -0.98
C PRO A 126 -15.23 -1.32 -1.79
N ILE A 127 -16.30 -1.93 -1.28
CA ILE A 127 -17.62 -1.96 -1.93
C ILE A 127 -18.27 -0.55 -1.98
N ARG A 128 -17.88 0.33 -1.07
CA ARG A 128 -18.42 1.71 -1.01
C ARG A 128 -17.89 2.53 -2.18
N LYS A 129 -18.77 2.85 -3.13
CA LYS A 129 -18.49 3.57 -4.40
C LYS A 129 -17.96 5.01 -4.26
N LYS A 130 -17.85 5.58 -3.04
CA LYS A 130 -17.55 7.01 -2.85
C LYS A 130 -16.16 7.46 -3.31
N ASP A 131 -15.18 6.56 -3.34
CA ASP A 131 -13.79 6.98 -3.50
C ASP A 131 -13.19 6.72 -4.88
N ASN A 132 -13.91 6.08 -5.78
CA ASN A 132 -13.48 5.76 -7.15
C ASN A 132 -12.00 5.30 -7.24
N TRP A 133 -11.66 4.26 -6.46
CA TRP A 133 -10.30 3.72 -6.41
C TRP A 133 -9.97 2.92 -7.65
N SER A 134 -8.78 3.17 -8.21
CA SER A 134 -8.17 2.34 -9.21
C SER A 134 -7.58 1.06 -8.58
N ARG A 135 -7.55 -0.04 -9.35
CA ARG A 135 -6.89 -1.29 -8.96
C ARG A 135 -5.40 -1.08 -8.64
N TRP A 136 -4.76 -0.25 -9.43
CA TRP A 136 -3.35 0.11 -9.28
C TRP A 136 -3.24 1.48 -8.62
N LEU A 137 -2.54 1.54 -7.50
CA LEU A 137 -2.37 2.76 -6.73
C LEU A 137 -1.09 3.49 -7.18
N PRO A 138 -1.15 4.80 -7.45
CA PRO A 138 0.04 5.59 -7.69
C PRO A 138 0.89 5.69 -6.42
N LEU A 139 2.18 5.94 -6.58
CA LEU A 139 3.14 6.04 -5.46
C LEU A 139 2.69 7.05 -4.41
N ASN A 140 2.19 8.20 -4.84
CA ASN A 140 1.71 9.28 -3.96
C ASN A 140 0.55 8.84 -3.05
N ALA A 141 -0.33 7.93 -3.52
CA ALA A 141 -1.40 7.38 -2.69
C ALA A 141 -0.86 6.52 -1.54
N LEU A 142 0.17 5.72 -1.83
CA LEU A 142 0.81 4.85 -0.83
C LEU A 142 1.60 5.66 0.21
N LEU A 143 2.30 6.72 -0.24
CA LEU A 143 3.03 7.62 0.65
C LEU A 143 2.09 8.45 1.52
N ALA A 144 1.02 9.02 0.95
CA ALA A 144 -0.03 9.74 1.66
C ALA A 144 -0.67 8.88 2.77
N ALA A 145 -0.76 7.55 2.55
CA ALA A 145 -1.29 6.60 3.53
C ALA A 145 -0.49 6.55 4.85
N THR A 146 0.76 7.02 4.86
CA THR A 146 1.66 7.01 6.03
C THR A 146 1.69 8.33 6.81
N ALA A 147 1.11 9.40 6.27
CA ALA A 147 1.29 10.77 6.73
C ALA A 147 -0.03 11.47 7.09
N ASN A 148 0.09 12.60 7.77
CA ASN A 148 -1.04 13.48 8.03
C ASN A 148 -1.32 14.38 6.83
N GLU A 149 -2.61 14.63 6.56
CA GLU A 149 -3.02 15.72 5.70
C GLU A 149 -2.57 17.06 6.32
N THR A 150 -2.04 17.96 5.50
CA THR A 150 -1.58 19.28 5.90
C THR A 150 -1.93 20.31 4.84
N LYS A 151 -1.79 21.59 5.18
CA LYS A 151 -1.88 22.66 4.19
C LYS A 151 -0.58 22.74 3.40
N TYR A 152 -0.70 23.22 2.15
CA TYR A 152 0.48 23.51 1.34
C TYR A 152 1.37 24.54 2.06
N ASP A 153 2.65 24.24 2.14
CA ASP A 153 3.67 25.10 2.70
C ASP A 153 4.96 24.94 1.88
N ASN A 154 5.35 25.99 1.18
CA ASN A 154 6.55 26.00 0.34
C ASN A 154 7.88 25.84 1.10
N LYS A 155 7.85 25.97 2.42
CA LYS A 155 9.01 25.75 3.30
C LYS A 155 9.18 24.27 3.68
N LYS A 156 8.20 23.43 3.39
CA LYS A 156 8.24 21.99 3.68
C LYS A 156 8.66 21.21 2.44
N PRO A 157 9.88 20.66 2.40
CA PRO A 157 10.42 20.01 1.20
C PRO A 157 9.80 18.64 0.89
N ASN A 158 9.09 18.03 1.86
CA ASN A 158 8.64 16.64 1.77
C ASN A 158 7.11 16.52 1.64
N LEU A 159 6.45 17.54 1.07
CA LEU A 159 5.02 17.48 0.82
C LEU A 159 4.71 16.64 -0.41
N VAL A 160 4.03 15.53 -0.19
CA VAL A 160 3.46 14.71 -1.26
C VAL A 160 2.04 15.17 -1.55
N ARG A 161 1.76 15.49 -2.81
CA ARG A 161 0.41 15.82 -3.28
C ARG A 161 -0.30 14.56 -3.75
N PHE A 162 -1.51 14.34 -3.26
CA PHE A 162 -2.40 13.30 -3.75
C PHE A 162 -3.87 13.75 -3.68
N ARG A 163 -4.61 13.64 -4.79
CA ARG A 163 -6.04 14.06 -4.90
C ARG A 163 -6.31 15.46 -4.36
N ASN A 164 -5.53 16.45 -4.81
CA ASN A 164 -5.62 17.86 -4.39
C ASN A 164 -5.40 18.13 -2.89
N LYS A 165 -4.83 17.18 -2.15
CA LYS A 165 -4.43 17.30 -0.76
C LYS A 165 -2.92 17.15 -0.63
N TYR A 166 -2.36 17.71 0.45
CA TYR A 166 -0.94 17.61 0.75
C TYR A 166 -0.71 16.79 2.00
N TYR A 167 0.35 16.02 2.02
CA TYR A 167 0.71 15.10 3.09
C TYR A 167 2.17 15.31 3.48
N ASP A 168 2.43 15.47 4.78
CA ASP A 168 3.78 15.69 5.33
C ASP A 168 4.45 14.32 5.54
N VAL A 169 5.07 13.82 4.49
CA VAL A 169 5.73 12.51 4.47
C VAL A 169 7.12 12.63 5.12
N LYS A 170 7.58 11.57 5.80
CA LYS A 170 8.93 11.56 6.36
C LYS A 170 9.99 11.74 5.27
N PRO A 171 11.07 12.52 5.54
CA PRO A 171 12.17 12.66 4.61
C PRO A 171 12.71 11.32 4.11
N ASN A 172 13.14 11.27 2.86
CA ASN A 172 13.75 10.12 2.18
C ASN A 172 12.84 8.89 1.97
N LEU A 173 11.63 8.85 2.56
CA LEU A 173 10.75 7.67 2.51
C LEU A 173 10.32 7.32 1.09
N GLU A 174 10.09 8.33 0.26
CA GLU A 174 9.73 8.17 -1.14
C GLU A 174 10.89 7.58 -1.95
N GLY A 175 12.10 8.14 -1.78
CA GLY A 175 13.31 7.63 -2.43
C GLY A 175 13.65 6.20 -2.00
N ASP A 176 13.51 5.90 -0.71
CA ASP A 176 13.74 4.55 -0.18
C ASP A 176 12.71 3.54 -0.72
N MET A 177 11.46 3.96 -0.88
CA MET A 177 10.42 3.12 -1.48
C MET A 177 10.70 2.84 -2.96
N MET A 178 11.05 3.88 -3.74
CA MET A 178 11.42 3.72 -5.16
C MET A 178 12.63 2.81 -5.33
N ARG A 179 13.65 3.01 -4.51
CA ARG A 179 14.83 2.15 -4.50
C ARG A 179 14.42 0.69 -4.23
N SER A 180 13.57 0.45 -3.24
CA SER A 180 13.09 -0.90 -2.93
C SER A 180 12.32 -1.53 -4.09
N ILE A 181 11.55 -0.74 -4.84
CA ILE A 181 10.84 -1.23 -6.03
C ILE A 181 11.84 -1.66 -7.11
N PHE A 182 12.74 -0.78 -7.50
CA PHE A 182 13.66 -1.02 -8.61
C PHE A 182 14.78 -2.03 -8.28
N GLU A 183 15.18 -2.17 -7.02
CA GLU A 183 16.14 -3.18 -6.59
C GLU A 183 15.49 -4.51 -6.19
N GLY A 184 14.15 -4.58 -6.09
CA GLY A 184 13.43 -5.78 -5.65
C GLY A 184 13.56 -6.06 -4.15
N LEU A 185 13.93 -5.06 -3.34
CA LEU A 185 14.14 -5.17 -1.90
C LEU A 185 12.84 -5.06 -1.09
N PRO A 186 12.84 -5.50 0.19
CA PRO A 186 11.75 -5.18 1.12
C PRO A 186 11.55 -3.67 1.24
N TYR A 187 10.30 -3.26 1.46
CA TYR A 187 10.05 -1.85 1.75
C TYR A 187 10.61 -1.45 3.11
N PRO A 188 11.00 -0.17 3.27
CA PRO A 188 11.42 0.34 4.56
C PRO A 188 10.37 0.07 5.64
N GLN A 189 10.80 -0.42 6.79
CA GLN A 189 9.88 -0.70 7.91
C GLN A 189 9.14 0.56 8.40
N THR A 190 9.71 1.73 8.14
CA THR A 190 9.10 3.05 8.42
C THR A 190 7.81 3.29 7.64
N LEU A 191 7.61 2.67 6.46
CA LEU A 191 6.33 2.70 5.74
C LEU A 191 5.25 1.93 6.51
N LEU A 192 5.54 0.71 6.94
CA LEU A 192 4.63 -0.10 7.75
C LEU A 192 4.27 0.61 9.07
N GLN A 193 5.28 1.13 9.78
CA GLN A 193 5.08 1.90 11.02
C GLN A 193 4.21 3.14 10.79
N GLY A 194 4.46 3.87 9.69
CA GLY A 194 3.68 5.05 9.32
C GLY A 194 2.21 4.71 9.11
N ALA A 195 1.92 3.70 8.28
CA ALA A 195 0.56 3.25 8.00
C ALA A 195 -0.18 2.79 9.26
N ILE A 196 0.44 1.94 10.09
CA ILE A 196 -0.16 1.45 11.35
C ILE A 196 -0.42 2.61 12.32
N ARG A 197 0.53 3.54 12.47
CA ARG A 197 0.36 4.73 13.32
C ARG A 197 -0.84 5.57 12.85
N ARG A 198 -1.01 5.74 11.53
CA ARG A 198 -2.15 6.48 10.99
C ARG A 198 -3.48 5.76 11.23
N ILE A 199 -3.52 4.45 11.04
CA ILE A 199 -4.71 3.66 11.36
C ILE A 199 -5.10 3.80 12.83
N ARG A 200 -4.13 3.72 13.75
CA ARG A 200 -4.40 3.85 15.19
C ARG A 200 -4.87 5.26 15.59
N ALA A 201 -4.39 6.30 14.90
CA ALA A 201 -4.79 7.68 15.17
C ALA A 201 -6.17 8.01 14.60
N GLU A 202 -6.51 7.49 13.43
CA GLU A 202 -7.76 7.78 12.70
C GLU A 202 -8.80 6.67 12.84
N GLN A 203 -8.41 5.51 13.39
CA GLN A 203 -9.22 4.30 13.52
C GLN A 203 -9.83 3.86 12.19
N ASP A 204 -9.11 4.09 11.09
CA ASP A 204 -9.59 3.76 9.75
C ASP A 204 -8.53 3.06 8.91
N VAL A 205 -8.87 1.84 8.45
CA VAL A 205 -8.05 1.06 7.52
C VAL A 205 -8.51 1.37 6.11
N THR A 206 -7.95 2.45 5.54
CA THR A 206 -8.26 2.86 4.17
C THR A 206 -7.65 1.90 3.15
N TYR A 207 -8.18 1.91 1.91
CA TYR A 207 -7.68 1.09 0.81
C TYR A 207 -6.16 1.24 0.58
N PRO A 208 -5.58 2.47 0.47
CA PRO A 208 -4.13 2.63 0.31
C PRO A 208 -3.32 2.12 1.51
N ARG A 209 -3.84 2.27 2.75
CA ARG A 209 -3.16 1.74 3.95
C ARG A 209 -3.11 0.22 3.93
N ALA A 210 -4.23 -0.43 3.58
CA ALA A 210 -4.29 -1.88 3.46
C ALA A 210 -3.35 -2.39 2.37
N ALA A 211 -3.38 -1.79 1.18
CA ALA A 211 -2.49 -2.13 0.07
C ALA A 211 -1.00 -2.02 0.47
N LEU A 212 -0.61 -0.91 1.10
CA LEU A 212 0.77 -0.69 1.55
C LEU A 212 1.21 -1.70 2.61
N ILE A 213 0.36 -1.97 3.61
CA ILE A 213 0.67 -2.94 4.69
C ILE A 213 0.84 -4.34 4.13
N LYS A 214 -0.08 -4.79 3.24
CA LYS A 214 0.03 -6.09 2.56
C LYS A 214 1.36 -6.20 1.82
N ALA A 215 1.71 -5.17 1.04
CA ALA A 215 2.96 -5.14 0.28
C ALA A 215 4.20 -5.18 1.19
N CYS A 216 4.23 -4.41 2.28
CA CYS A 216 5.34 -4.42 3.24
C CYS A 216 5.57 -5.82 3.82
N ILE A 217 4.50 -6.48 4.24
CA ILE A 217 4.59 -7.81 4.87
C ILE A 217 5.01 -8.87 3.85
N ASN A 218 4.33 -8.96 2.69
CA ASN A 218 4.63 -9.96 1.67
C ASN A 218 6.07 -9.84 1.15
N ARG A 219 6.54 -8.63 0.87
CA ARG A 219 7.92 -8.41 0.41
C ARG A 219 8.94 -8.78 1.48
N SER A 220 8.68 -8.43 2.75
CA SER A 220 9.58 -8.77 3.85
C SER A 220 9.69 -10.28 4.05
N ILE A 221 8.59 -11.01 3.95
CA ILE A 221 8.54 -12.47 4.10
C ILE A 221 9.23 -13.14 2.92
N ARG A 222 8.89 -12.77 1.69
CA ARG A 222 9.50 -13.32 0.48
C ARG A 222 11.03 -13.10 0.45
N PHE A 223 11.50 -11.96 0.94
CA PHE A 223 12.93 -11.70 1.03
C PHE A 223 13.64 -12.61 2.04
N LYS A 224 12.99 -12.92 3.18
CA LYS A 224 13.52 -13.84 4.20
C LYS A 224 13.37 -15.30 3.79
N ASN A 225 12.28 -15.64 3.12
CA ASN A 225 11.91 -16.99 2.72
C ASN A 225 11.40 -16.99 1.26
N PRO A 226 12.28 -17.12 0.26
CA PRO A 226 11.90 -17.06 -1.16
C PRO A 226 10.85 -18.09 -1.59
N GLU A 227 10.73 -19.22 -0.87
CA GLU A 227 9.72 -20.26 -1.07
C GLU A 227 8.28 -19.72 -0.85
N ILE A 228 8.12 -18.71 0.02
CA ILE A 228 6.83 -18.11 0.33
C ILE A 228 6.60 -16.92 -0.60
N LYS A 229 5.83 -17.13 -1.67
CA LYS A 229 5.54 -16.06 -2.64
C LYS A 229 4.63 -14.98 -2.05
N GLU A 230 3.58 -15.37 -1.32
CA GLU A 230 2.57 -14.48 -0.74
C GLU A 230 2.00 -15.09 0.54
N GLU A 231 2.03 -14.35 1.64
CA GLU A 231 1.38 -14.71 2.90
C GLU A 231 -0.02 -14.09 3.01
N LEU A 232 -0.13 -12.80 2.64
CA LEU A 232 -1.39 -12.07 2.67
C LEU A 232 -1.94 -11.97 1.25
N LYS A 233 -3.06 -12.65 0.99
CA LYS A 233 -3.73 -12.68 -0.32
C LYS A 233 -4.40 -11.35 -0.64
N MET A 234 -4.85 -11.20 -1.88
CA MET A 234 -5.59 -10.03 -2.35
C MET A 234 -6.94 -9.87 -1.63
N SER A 235 -7.61 -10.96 -1.26
CA SER A 235 -8.92 -11.00 -0.64
C SER A 235 -8.94 -11.86 0.62
N LEU A 236 -10.10 -11.97 1.27
CA LEU A 236 -10.27 -12.72 2.50
C LEU A 236 -9.73 -14.16 2.38
N ASP A 237 -8.79 -14.49 3.23
CA ASP A 237 -8.25 -15.83 3.39
C ASP A 237 -8.74 -16.45 4.71
N LYS A 238 -9.76 -17.31 4.60
CA LYS A 238 -10.33 -18.02 5.75
C LYS A 238 -9.36 -19.05 6.34
N SER A 239 -8.40 -19.51 5.55
CA SER A 239 -7.40 -20.51 5.95
C SER A 239 -6.18 -19.91 6.67
N ASN A 240 -6.03 -18.59 6.68
CA ASN A 240 -4.88 -17.92 7.30
C ASN A 240 -4.88 -18.15 8.81
N GLN A 241 -3.79 -18.76 9.30
CA GLN A 241 -3.64 -19.16 10.71
C GLN A 241 -2.96 -18.11 11.58
N ASN A 242 -2.46 -16.99 10.98
CA ASN A 242 -1.78 -15.98 11.75
C ASN A 242 -2.74 -15.32 12.77
N ILE A 243 -2.30 -15.23 14.03
CA ILE A 243 -3.12 -14.72 15.13
C ILE A 243 -3.54 -13.26 14.90
N GLY A 244 -2.65 -12.39 14.42
CA GLY A 244 -2.98 -11.00 14.12
C GLY A 244 -4.09 -10.92 13.07
N TYR A 245 -3.96 -11.67 11.97
CA TYR A 245 -4.97 -11.71 10.91
C TYR A 245 -6.34 -12.19 11.43
N ARG A 246 -6.37 -13.28 12.21
CA ARG A 246 -7.61 -13.81 12.80
C ARG A 246 -8.26 -12.83 13.77
N LEU A 247 -7.47 -12.17 14.62
CA LEU A 247 -7.98 -11.15 15.55
C LEU A 247 -8.54 -9.94 14.80
N GLY A 248 -7.94 -9.55 13.68
CA GLY A 248 -8.49 -8.51 12.79
C GLY A 248 -9.85 -8.91 12.22
N ARG A 249 -9.99 -10.15 11.74
CA ARG A 249 -11.28 -10.70 11.27
C ARG A 249 -12.32 -10.72 12.38
N LEU A 250 -11.94 -11.20 13.57
CA LEU A 250 -12.82 -11.22 14.74
C LEU A 250 -13.31 -9.81 15.07
N PHE A 251 -12.42 -8.84 15.14
CA PHE A 251 -12.76 -7.45 15.45
C PHE A 251 -13.74 -6.85 14.42
N ALA A 252 -13.52 -7.07 13.12
CA ALA A 252 -14.43 -6.62 12.07
C ALA A 252 -15.82 -7.26 12.17
N THR A 253 -15.88 -8.54 12.55
CA THR A 253 -17.15 -9.26 12.75
C THR A 253 -17.91 -8.70 13.95
N LEU A 254 -17.22 -8.44 15.06
CA LEU A 254 -17.83 -7.83 16.27
C LEU A 254 -18.34 -6.41 15.98
N GLU A 255 -17.61 -5.60 15.21
CA GLU A 255 -18.09 -4.28 14.75
C GLU A 255 -19.33 -4.41 13.86
N ARG A 256 -19.34 -5.34 12.91
CA ARG A 256 -20.49 -5.58 12.03
C ARG A 256 -21.75 -5.99 12.80
N ILE A 257 -21.61 -6.82 13.82
CA ILE A 257 -22.73 -7.22 14.72
C ILE A 257 -23.27 -5.99 15.43
N GLN A 258 -22.41 -5.13 15.98
CA GLN A 258 -22.82 -3.89 16.62
C GLN A 258 -23.60 -3.00 15.64
N ILE A 259 -23.03 -2.70 14.48
CA ILE A 259 -23.67 -1.86 13.46
C ILE A 259 -25.03 -2.46 13.07
N ARG A 260 -25.10 -3.77 12.82
CA ARG A 260 -26.33 -4.44 12.41
C ARG A 260 -27.42 -4.34 13.47
N LYS A 261 -27.08 -4.44 14.75
CA LYS A 261 -28.02 -4.25 15.87
C LYS A 261 -28.70 -2.88 15.81
N PHE A 262 -27.98 -1.82 15.47
CA PHE A 262 -28.52 -0.47 15.42
C PHE A 262 -29.25 -0.14 14.10
N THR A 263 -28.83 -0.76 12.99
CA THR A 263 -29.39 -0.46 11.65
C THR A 263 -30.58 -1.34 11.27
N GLN A 264 -30.97 -2.32 12.08
CA GLN A 264 -32.19 -3.10 11.83
C GLN A 264 -33.43 -2.19 11.89
N LYS A 265 -34.46 -2.54 11.12
CA LYS A 265 -35.73 -1.76 11.02
C LYS A 265 -35.53 -0.30 10.57
N GLY A 266 -34.52 0.00 9.77
CA GLY A 266 -34.28 1.36 9.30
C GLY A 266 -33.64 2.30 10.33
N GLY A 267 -33.12 1.74 11.42
CA GLY A 267 -32.31 2.49 12.38
C GLY A 267 -31.05 3.08 11.75
N LYS A 268 -30.47 4.09 12.40
CA LYS A 268 -29.26 4.76 11.93
C LYS A 268 -28.00 4.04 12.47
N GLU A 269 -26.92 4.10 11.71
CA GLU A 269 -25.61 3.66 12.22
C GLU A 269 -25.29 4.42 13.52
N PRO A 270 -24.65 3.76 14.51
CA PRO A 270 -24.25 4.41 15.75
C PRO A 270 -23.20 5.48 15.47
N ASN A 271 -23.24 6.59 16.19
CA ASN A 271 -22.24 7.67 16.07
C ASN A 271 -20.81 7.22 16.43
N SER A 272 -20.68 6.14 17.20
CA SER A 272 -19.40 5.56 17.58
C SER A 272 -19.52 4.03 17.66
N THR A 273 -18.58 3.33 17.05
CA THR A 273 -18.49 1.87 17.08
C THR A 273 -17.39 1.39 18.03
N ILE A 274 -17.27 0.06 18.18
CA ILE A 274 -16.12 -0.51 18.89
C ILE A 274 -14.79 -0.13 18.23
N ARG A 275 -14.78 0.14 16.95
CA ARG A 275 -13.60 0.60 16.22
C ARG A 275 -13.06 1.91 16.80
N ASP A 276 -13.93 2.90 16.98
CA ASP A 276 -13.53 4.23 17.45
C ASP A 276 -12.98 4.23 18.88
N ARG A 277 -13.34 3.22 19.68
CA ARG A 277 -12.93 3.11 21.08
C ARG A 277 -11.80 2.13 21.34
N TYR A 278 -11.78 1.02 20.60
CA TYR A 278 -10.95 -0.13 20.97
C TYR A 278 -9.95 -0.57 19.90
N TYR A 279 -9.97 0.02 18.66
CA TYR A 279 -9.08 -0.43 17.59
C TYR A 279 -7.60 -0.42 18.02
N GLY A 280 -7.15 0.66 18.66
CA GLY A 280 -5.77 0.79 19.12
C GLY A 280 -5.34 -0.31 20.11
N SER A 281 -6.19 -0.61 21.10
CA SER A 281 -5.92 -1.66 22.09
C SER A 281 -6.12 -3.05 21.50
N ALA A 282 -7.13 -3.26 20.65
CA ALA A 282 -7.38 -4.54 20.01
C ALA A 282 -6.22 -4.96 19.09
N SER A 283 -5.62 -3.99 18.37
CA SER A 283 -4.46 -4.22 17.49
C SER A 283 -3.11 -4.21 18.21
N GLY A 284 -3.03 -3.67 19.42
CA GLY A 284 -1.77 -3.57 20.16
C GLY A 284 -1.65 -4.55 21.33
N THR A 285 -2.69 -4.62 22.17
CA THR A 285 -2.76 -5.41 23.40
C THR A 285 -4.06 -6.20 23.48
N PRO A 286 -4.27 -7.22 22.63
CA PRO A 286 -5.55 -7.94 22.47
C PRO A 286 -6.16 -8.44 23.76
N VAL A 287 -5.35 -9.01 24.66
CA VAL A 287 -5.80 -9.59 25.95
C VAL A 287 -6.60 -8.60 26.78
N THR A 288 -6.31 -7.29 26.67
CA THR A 288 -6.96 -6.27 27.50
C THR A 288 -8.40 -5.96 27.09
N VAL A 289 -8.80 -6.27 25.85
CA VAL A 289 -10.09 -5.81 25.33
C VAL A 289 -10.99 -6.91 24.76
N PHE A 290 -10.45 -7.99 24.18
CA PHE A 290 -11.28 -8.98 23.48
C PHE A 290 -12.30 -9.67 24.39
N GLY A 291 -11.97 -9.95 25.64
CA GLY A 291 -12.93 -10.49 26.60
C GLY A 291 -14.18 -9.59 26.76
N THR A 292 -13.96 -8.27 26.87
CA THR A 292 -15.05 -7.29 26.95
C THR A 292 -15.81 -7.19 25.63
N LEU A 293 -15.12 -7.17 24.48
CA LEU A 293 -15.74 -7.06 23.16
C LEU A 293 -16.64 -8.28 22.86
N ILE A 294 -16.20 -9.49 23.20
CA ILE A 294 -16.98 -10.71 23.03
C ILE A 294 -18.24 -10.66 23.91
N ARG A 295 -18.11 -10.22 25.16
CA ARG A 295 -19.27 -10.06 26.05
C ARG A 295 -20.28 -9.06 25.49
N LEU A 296 -19.82 -7.90 25.01
CA LEU A 296 -20.68 -6.89 24.38
C LEU A 296 -21.37 -7.45 23.13
N SER A 297 -20.66 -8.21 22.30
CA SER A 297 -21.23 -8.79 21.09
C SER A 297 -22.34 -9.80 21.37
N LYS A 298 -22.24 -10.60 22.43
CA LYS A 298 -23.33 -11.50 22.87
C LYS A 298 -24.61 -10.73 23.16
N HIS A 299 -24.50 -9.56 23.81
CA HIS A 299 -25.65 -8.69 24.06
C HIS A 299 -26.23 -8.12 22.73
N HIS A 300 -25.38 -7.72 21.81
CA HIS A 300 -25.82 -7.24 20.49
C HIS A 300 -26.48 -8.34 19.66
N LEU A 301 -25.91 -9.57 19.65
CA LEU A 301 -26.49 -10.74 18.99
C LEU A 301 -27.87 -11.10 19.53
N ALA A 302 -28.02 -11.14 20.86
CA ALA A 302 -29.31 -11.40 21.49
C ALA A 302 -30.39 -10.38 21.10
N GLY A 303 -29.99 -9.15 20.77
CA GLY A 303 -30.87 -8.10 20.33
C GLY A 303 -31.13 -8.06 18.81
N LEU A 304 -30.59 -8.98 18.01
CA LEU A 304 -30.93 -9.12 16.58
C LEU A 304 -32.28 -9.82 16.43
N GLU A 305 -33.17 -9.20 15.66
CA GLU A 305 -34.51 -9.74 15.44
C GLU A 305 -34.54 -10.90 14.44
N ASN A 306 -33.67 -10.84 13.42
CA ASN A 306 -33.58 -11.91 12.42
C ASN A 306 -32.75 -13.08 12.97
N ALA A 307 -33.45 -14.19 13.29
CA ALA A 307 -32.80 -15.40 13.82
C ALA A 307 -31.78 -16.00 12.83
N GLY A 308 -32.04 -15.94 11.53
CA GLY A 308 -31.12 -16.42 10.50
C GLY A 308 -29.81 -15.63 10.47
N GLU A 309 -29.89 -14.30 10.57
CA GLU A 309 -28.69 -13.45 10.68
C GLU A 309 -27.90 -13.75 11.95
N ARG A 310 -28.58 -13.94 13.08
CA ARG A 310 -27.93 -14.29 14.34
C ARG A 310 -27.14 -15.59 14.21
N ILE A 311 -27.78 -16.65 13.66
CA ILE A 311 -27.13 -17.95 13.43
C ILE A 311 -25.91 -17.81 12.51
N ASN A 312 -26.01 -17.00 11.44
CA ASN A 312 -24.89 -16.77 10.54
C ASN A 312 -23.71 -16.07 11.22
N PHE A 313 -23.97 -15.08 12.09
CA PHE A 313 -22.91 -14.44 12.87
C PHE A 313 -22.31 -15.39 13.90
N GLU A 314 -23.11 -16.21 14.57
CA GLU A 314 -22.63 -17.21 15.54
C GLU A 314 -21.71 -18.24 14.85
N LYS A 315 -22.10 -18.74 13.67
CA LYS A 315 -21.23 -19.62 12.85
C LYS A 315 -19.93 -18.95 12.46
N LEU A 316 -19.99 -17.72 11.95
CA LEU A 316 -18.80 -16.98 11.54
C LEU A 316 -17.85 -16.70 12.72
N LEU A 317 -18.40 -16.34 13.88
CA LEU A 317 -17.61 -16.19 15.11
C LEU A 317 -16.95 -17.51 15.53
N GLY A 318 -17.70 -18.63 15.48
CA GLY A 318 -17.17 -19.97 15.75
C GLY A 318 -15.99 -20.31 14.83
N GLU A 319 -16.15 -20.13 13.51
CA GLU A 319 -15.10 -20.37 12.51
C GLU A 319 -13.83 -19.54 12.76
N ILE A 320 -13.99 -18.27 13.12
CA ILE A 320 -12.84 -17.41 13.39
C ILE A 320 -12.16 -17.79 14.70
N MET A 321 -12.94 -18.06 15.74
CA MET A 321 -12.42 -18.35 17.09
C MET A 321 -11.84 -19.76 17.22
N ASP A 322 -12.21 -20.71 16.37
CA ASP A 322 -11.69 -22.08 16.38
C ASP A 322 -10.14 -22.16 16.28
N GLY A 323 -9.51 -21.14 15.73
CA GLY A 323 -8.04 -21.04 15.66
C GLY A 323 -7.42 -20.02 16.61
N ILE A 324 -8.18 -19.56 17.62
CA ILE A 324 -7.68 -18.60 18.63
C ILE A 324 -7.68 -19.28 19.99
N ASN A 325 -6.53 -19.82 20.38
CA ASN A 325 -6.39 -20.47 21.69
C ASN A 325 -6.32 -19.44 22.84
N ASP A 326 -5.54 -18.36 22.61
CA ASP A 326 -5.30 -17.30 23.57
C ASP A 326 -5.31 -15.91 22.93
N PHE A 327 -5.63 -14.89 23.70
CA PHE A 327 -5.43 -13.51 23.30
C PHE A 327 -4.03 -13.05 23.73
N PRO A 328 -3.12 -12.74 22.79
CA PRO A 328 -1.76 -12.35 23.14
C PRO A 328 -1.74 -11.04 23.95
N ALA A 329 -0.77 -10.93 24.85
CA ALA A 329 -0.57 -9.73 25.65
C ALA A 329 -0.25 -8.51 24.78
N TYR A 330 0.50 -8.73 23.69
CA TYR A 330 0.80 -7.69 22.69
C TYR A 330 0.98 -8.31 21.30
N LEU A 331 0.75 -7.49 20.26
CA LEU A 331 1.08 -7.80 18.88
C LEU A 331 2.30 -6.99 18.45
N GLY A 332 3.29 -7.67 17.86
CA GLY A 332 4.42 -7.02 17.20
C GLY A 332 3.95 -6.22 15.97
N LEU A 333 4.85 -5.40 15.40
CA LEU A 333 4.51 -4.52 14.29
C LEU A 333 3.91 -5.26 13.09
N ASP A 334 4.52 -6.38 12.69
CA ASP A 334 4.04 -7.20 11.58
C ASP A 334 2.66 -7.80 11.87
N ASP A 335 2.40 -8.24 13.10
CA ASP A 335 1.09 -8.79 13.49
C ASP A 335 0.03 -7.69 13.64
N GLN A 336 0.40 -6.47 14.02
CA GLN A 336 -0.51 -5.30 13.93
C GLN A 336 -0.88 -5.01 12.48
N GLY A 337 0.06 -5.17 11.54
CA GLY A 337 -0.21 -5.10 10.11
C GLY A 337 -1.16 -6.20 9.64
N ARG A 338 -0.92 -7.45 10.04
CA ARG A 338 -1.81 -8.58 9.75
C ARG A 338 -3.21 -8.38 10.33
N PHE A 339 -3.30 -7.83 11.55
CA PHE A 339 -4.56 -7.42 12.15
C PHE A 339 -5.32 -6.43 11.26
N ALA A 340 -4.64 -5.38 10.78
CA ALA A 340 -5.25 -4.40 9.89
C ALA A 340 -5.76 -5.03 8.59
N ILE A 341 -5.01 -5.98 8.00
CA ILE A 341 -5.42 -6.68 6.78
C ILE A 341 -6.59 -7.64 7.06
N GLY A 342 -6.56 -8.41 8.14
CA GLY A 342 -7.66 -9.29 8.53
C GLY A 342 -8.95 -8.50 8.76
N TYR A 343 -8.87 -7.35 9.44
CA TYR A 343 -9.99 -6.43 9.62
C TYR A 343 -10.51 -5.90 8.27
N TYR A 344 -9.61 -5.42 7.40
CA TYR A 344 -9.96 -4.87 6.10
C TYR A 344 -10.63 -5.92 5.19
N HIS A 345 -10.08 -7.11 5.10
CA HIS A 345 -10.62 -8.20 4.30
C HIS A 345 -12.02 -8.61 4.79
N GLN A 346 -12.19 -8.86 6.10
CA GLN A 346 -13.47 -9.28 6.66
C GLN A 346 -14.55 -8.21 6.51
N LYS A 347 -14.18 -6.93 6.58
CA LYS A 347 -15.10 -5.80 6.38
C LYS A 347 -15.57 -5.67 4.91
N ASN A 348 -14.72 -6.04 3.95
CA ASN A 348 -14.98 -5.95 2.53
C ASN A 348 -15.33 -7.30 1.87
N ASP A 349 -15.50 -8.36 2.69
CA ASP A 349 -16.01 -9.66 2.25
C ASP A 349 -17.52 -9.54 1.93
N LYS A 350 -17.92 -10.06 0.74
CA LYS A 350 -19.30 -10.01 0.24
C LYS A 350 -20.16 -11.14 0.76
#